data_ff7fa7243947909f83b77566bfb0a678
#
_entry.id   ff7fa7243947909f83b77566bfb0a678
#
_cell.length_a   1.000
_cell.length_b   1.000
_cell.length_c   1.000
_cell.angle_alpha   90.00
_cell.angle_beta   90.00
_cell.angle_gamma   90.00
#
_symmetry.space_group_name_H-M   'P 1'
#
loop_
_entity.id
_entity.type
_entity.pdbx_description
1 polymer ?
#
loop_
_entity_poly.entity_id
_entity_poly.type
_entity_poly.pdbx_seq_one_letter_code
_entity_poly.pdbx_strand_id
1 'polypeptide(L)'
;MKVLVVGGGGREHAVVDALSRSSQVSKIYCAPGNAGIARQAECVPVKDTDVEGLLSLAREKEIDLTVVGPEAALVAGIVDRFREEGLRIFGPTKAAARIESSKEFAKDLMGRYGIPTAGYRAFDDYRKASEYVRSRPLPAVLKYDGLAAGKGVVIARTMEEADAALRDMLLDDKFGKGRVVVEDFLTGPEFSFMCFVSGRKVLPMVLAQDHKRAYDGDKGPNTGGMGAYSPLPFITAEDEAYALEHIMKPTAAAMVAEGCPFEGVLYGGLMKTEQGIKVIDPEFAFYLSLIHISEPTRPEPIS
;
A
#
# COMPACT_ATOMS: atom_id res chain seq x y z
N MET A 1 -2.68 -1.21 -28.06
CA MET A 1 -1.63 -0.63 -27.18
C MET A 1 -0.64 -1.72 -26.76
N LYS A 2 0.66 -1.42 -26.76
CA LYS A 2 1.68 -2.23 -26.09
C LYS A 2 1.81 -1.75 -24.64
N VAL A 3 1.71 -2.64 -23.68
CA VAL A 3 1.77 -2.28 -22.25
C VAL A 3 2.95 -2.99 -21.59
N LEU A 4 3.69 -2.27 -20.75
CA LEU A 4 4.71 -2.81 -19.87
C LEU A 4 4.16 -2.86 -18.43
N VAL A 5 4.16 -4.02 -17.79
CA VAL A 5 3.88 -4.18 -16.38
C VAL A 5 5.20 -4.39 -15.63
N VAL A 6 5.49 -3.51 -14.68
CA VAL A 6 6.70 -3.61 -13.86
C VAL A 6 6.41 -4.40 -12.60
N GLY A 7 7.22 -5.44 -12.32
CA GLY A 7 7.11 -6.32 -11.18
C GLY A 7 6.92 -7.79 -11.58
N GLY A 8 6.76 -8.67 -10.61
CA GLY A 8 6.66 -10.12 -10.86
C GLY A 8 5.87 -10.88 -9.80
N GLY A 9 5.12 -10.18 -8.95
CA GLY A 9 4.26 -10.77 -7.94
C GLY A 9 2.88 -11.18 -8.46
N GLY A 10 2.03 -11.63 -7.58
CA GLY A 10 0.66 -11.96 -7.93
C GLY A 10 -0.19 -10.75 -8.26
N ARG A 11 0.11 -9.58 -7.70
CA ARG A 11 -0.46 -8.28 -8.04
C ARG A 11 -0.28 -7.99 -9.53
N GLU A 12 0.94 -8.06 -10.01
CA GLU A 12 1.29 -7.83 -11.41
C GLU A 12 0.68 -8.90 -12.30
N HIS A 13 0.59 -10.15 -11.83
CA HIS A 13 -0.08 -11.22 -12.57
C HIS A 13 -1.57 -10.89 -12.81
N ALA A 14 -2.28 -10.42 -11.80
CA ALA A 14 -3.70 -10.06 -11.97
C ALA A 14 -3.88 -8.81 -12.86
N VAL A 15 -2.97 -7.85 -12.79
CA VAL A 15 -2.96 -6.72 -13.74
C VAL A 15 -2.75 -7.22 -15.17
N VAL A 16 -1.80 -8.12 -15.39
CA VAL A 16 -1.56 -8.75 -16.71
C VAL A 16 -2.80 -9.50 -17.18
N ASP A 17 -3.44 -10.28 -16.31
CA ASP A 17 -4.64 -11.02 -16.63
C ASP A 17 -5.81 -10.09 -17.04
N ALA A 18 -6.03 -9.00 -16.28
CA ALA A 18 -7.02 -8.00 -16.62
C ALA A 18 -6.73 -7.31 -17.97
N LEU A 19 -5.47 -6.93 -18.21
CA LEU A 19 -5.04 -6.31 -19.47
C LEU A 19 -5.16 -7.26 -20.66
N SER A 20 -4.93 -8.56 -20.47
CA SER A 20 -5.01 -9.57 -21.54
C SER A 20 -6.43 -9.71 -22.11
N ARG A 21 -7.45 -9.36 -21.34
CA ARG A 21 -8.86 -9.37 -21.74
C ARG A 21 -9.31 -8.08 -22.42
N SER A 22 -8.48 -7.05 -22.43
CA SER A 22 -8.82 -5.77 -23.03
C SER A 22 -8.59 -5.77 -24.53
N SER A 23 -9.62 -5.43 -25.32
CA SER A 23 -9.51 -5.26 -26.78
C SER A 23 -8.59 -4.11 -27.20
N GLN A 24 -8.23 -3.22 -26.31
CA GLN A 24 -7.31 -2.11 -26.55
C GLN A 24 -5.84 -2.52 -26.43
N VAL A 25 -5.55 -3.66 -25.77
CA VAL A 25 -4.18 -4.14 -25.55
C VAL A 25 -3.83 -5.16 -26.62
N SER A 26 -2.79 -4.87 -27.38
CA SER A 26 -2.30 -5.75 -28.47
C SER A 26 -1.12 -6.62 -28.03
N LYS A 27 -0.33 -6.17 -27.05
CA LYS A 27 0.83 -6.89 -26.53
C LYS A 27 1.13 -6.45 -25.10
N ILE A 28 1.47 -7.42 -24.24
CA ILE A 28 1.88 -7.17 -22.85
C ILE A 28 3.31 -7.67 -22.67
N TYR A 29 4.13 -6.81 -22.09
CA TYR A 29 5.46 -7.13 -21.56
C TYR A 29 5.40 -7.05 -20.03
N CYS A 30 6.18 -7.88 -19.35
CA CYS A 30 6.29 -7.83 -17.89
C CYS A 30 7.77 -7.93 -17.48
N ALA A 31 8.20 -7.10 -16.55
CA ALA A 31 9.58 -7.08 -16.11
C ALA A 31 9.70 -7.01 -14.57
N PRO A 32 10.31 -8.03 -13.92
CA PRO A 32 10.85 -9.25 -14.51
C PRO A 32 9.80 -10.29 -14.86
N GLY A 33 8.56 -10.20 -14.33
CA GLY A 33 7.51 -11.18 -14.47
C GLY A 33 7.77 -12.46 -13.65
N ASN A 34 6.97 -13.49 -13.92
CA ASN A 34 7.08 -14.83 -13.33
C ASN A 34 6.54 -15.90 -14.29
N ALA A 35 6.68 -17.18 -13.92
CA ALA A 35 6.24 -18.28 -14.78
C ALA A 35 4.73 -18.30 -15.07
N GLY A 36 3.88 -17.79 -14.17
CA GLY A 36 2.45 -17.64 -14.40
C GLY A 36 2.15 -16.55 -15.43
N ILE A 37 2.76 -15.39 -15.25
CA ILE A 37 2.67 -14.23 -16.14
C ILE A 37 3.15 -14.58 -17.57
N ALA A 38 4.19 -15.40 -17.68
CA ALA A 38 4.76 -15.82 -18.96
C ALA A 38 3.76 -16.56 -19.89
N ARG A 39 2.63 -16.98 -19.36
CA ARG A 39 1.54 -17.58 -20.17
C ARG A 39 0.72 -16.55 -20.94
N GLN A 40 0.74 -15.29 -20.49
CA GLN A 40 -0.11 -14.21 -21.01
C GLN A 40 0.70 -12.99 -21.49
N ALA A 41 1.95 -12.86 -21.06
CA ALA A 41 2.82 -11.74 -21.37
C ALA A 41 4.24 -12.22 -21.71
N GLU A 42 4.99 -11.38 -22.43
CA GLU A 42 6.42 -11.59 -22.64
C GLU A 42 7.19 -11.09 -21.43
N CYS A 43 7.78 -12.01 -20.67
CA CYS A 43 8.60 -11.67 -19.51
C CYS A 43 10.01 -11.29 -19.96
N VAL A 44 10.52 -10.15 -19.46
CA VAL A 44 11.84 -9.64 -19.78
C VAL A 44 12.67 -9.56 -18.48
N PRO A 45 13.90 -10.11 -18.42
CA PRO A 45 14.67 -10.23 -17.18
C PRO A 45 15.35 -8.90 -16.78
N VAL A 46 14.53 -7.85 -16.61
CA VAL A 46 14.95 -6.55 -16.07
C VAL A 46 14.35 -6.44 -14.67
N LYS A 47 15.16 -6.09 -13.67
CA LYS A 47 14.69 -5.92 -12.30
C LYS A 47 13.74 -4.73 -12.21
N ASP A 48 12.74 -4.83 -11.34
CA ASP A 48 11.74 -3.77 -11.09
C ASP A 48 12.35 -2.47 -10.54
N THR A 49 13.51 -2.54 -9.89
CA THR A 49 14.26 -1.38 -9.38
C THR A 49 15.34 -0.84 -10.36
N ASP A 50 15.55 -1.51 -11.50
CA ASP A 50 16.47 -1.04 -12.55
C ASP A 50 15.73 -0.06 -13.48
N VAL A 51 15.61 1.18 -13.01
CA VAL A 51 14.86 2.24 -13.69
C VAL A 51 15.36 2.50 -15.12
N GLU A 52 16.68 2.55 -15.33
CA GLU A 52 17.26 2.82 -16.66
C GLU A 52 17.11 1.61 -17.59
N GLY A 53 17.22 0.39 -17.06
CA GLY A 53 16.93 -0.83 -17.82
C GLY A 53 15.48 -0.90 -18.26
N LEU A 54 14.54 -0.54 -17.40
CA LEU A 54 13.12 -0.47 -17.72
C LEU A 54 12.79 0.63 -18.72
N LEU A 55 13.45 1.79 -18.61
CA LEU A 55 13.32 2.88 -19.57
C LEU A 55 13.80 2.47 -20.97
N SER A 56 14.97 1.83 -21.03
CA SER A 56 15.53 1.32 -22.28
C SER A 56 14.61 0.28 -22.93
N LEU A 57 14.06 -0.65 -22.12
CA LEU A 57 13.08 -1.64 -22.55
C LEU A 57 11.82 -0.97 -23.12
N ALA A 58 11.30 0.04 -22.42
CA ALA A 58 10.09 0.74 -22.84
C ALA A 58 10.28 1.43 -24.22
N ARG A 59 11.45 2.00 -24.46
CA ARG A 59 11.82 2.61 -25.74
C ARG A 59 12.01 1.56 -26.85
N GLU A 60 12.78 0.50 -26.57
CA GLU A 60 13.06 -0.57 -27.54
C GLU A 60 11.77 -1.26 -28.02
N LYS A 61 10.84 -1.53 -27.10
CA LYS A 61 9.57 -2.19 -27.40
C LYS A 61 8.48 -1.20 -27.86
N GLU A 62 8.75 0.10 -27.88
CA GLU A 62 7.78 1.16 -28.18
C GLU A 62 6.52 1.02 -27.33
N ILE A 63 6.69 1.05 -26.00
CA ILE A 63 5.60 0.88 -25.04
C ILE A 63 4.70 2.11 -25.02
N ASP A 64 3.40 1.90 -25.18
CA ASP A 64 2.39 2.96 -25.13
C ASP A 64 2.02 3.37 -23.70
N LEU A 65 2.08 2.42 -22.75
CA LEU A 65 1.77 2.65 -21.33
C LEU A 65 2.56 1.70 -20.45
N THR A 66 3.17 2.24 -19.40
CA THR A 66 3.79 1.44 -18.33
C THR A 66 2.92 1.47 -17.07
N VAL A 67 2.73 0.31 -16.43
CA VAL A 67 2.01 0.16 -15.15
C VAL A 67 2.99 -0.37 -14.12
N VAL A 68 3.11 0.32 -13.00
CA VAL A 68 4.07 -0.03 -11.94
C VAL A 68 3.33 -0.70 -10.79
N GLY A 69 3.73 -1.92 -10.45
CA GLY A 69 3.15 -2.68 -9.33
C GLY A 69 3.90 -2.51 -8.02
N PRO A 70 5.24 -2.71 -7.93
CA PRO A 70 5.97 -2.73 -6.67
C PRO A 70 6.35 -1.33 -6.18
N GLU A 71 6.27 -1.14 -4.87
CA GLU A 71 6.59 0.11 -4.16
C GLU A 71 8.07 0.50 -4.36
N ALA A 72 8.95 -0.49 -4.36
CA ALA A 72 10.39 -0.26 -4.52
C ALA A 72 10.74 0.49 -5.81
N ALA A 73 10.06 0.17 -6.93
CA ALA A 73 10.23 0.85 -8.20
C ALA A 73 9.78 2.32 -8.13
N LEU A 74 8.67 2.60 -7.42
CA LEU A 74 8.14 3.94 -7.25
C LEU A 74 9.06 4.80 -6.38
N VAL A 75 9.54 4.24 -5.27
CA VAL A 75 10.52 4.90 -4.39
C VAL A 75 11.85 5.13 -5.11
N ALA A 76 12.23 4.25 -6.04
CA ALA A 76 13.39 4.44 -6.91
C ALA A 76 13.20 5.61 -7.90
N GLY A 77 11.96 6.06 -8.15
CA GLY A 77 11.66 7.22 -8.99
C GLY A 77 11.39 6.88 -10.47
N ILE A 78 10.95 5.66 -10.75
CA ILE A 78 10.64 5.23 -12.13
C ILE A 78 9.65 6.17 -12.83
N VAL A 79 8.62 6.63 -12.09
CA VAL A 79 7.57 7.49 -12.66
C VAL A 79 8.15 8.84 -13.09
N ASP A 80 8.96 9.44 -12.23
CA ASP A 80 9.63 10.71 -12.51
C ASP A 80 10.50 10.58 -13.77
N ARG A 81 11.32 9.53 -13.80
CA ARG A 81 12.26 9.29 -14.88
C ARG A 81 11.58 9.02 -16.23
N PHE A 82 10.48 8.26 -16.25
CA PHE A 82 9.70 8.00 -17.46
C PHE A 82 9.01 9.26 -17.98
N ARG A 83 8.49 10.10 -17.08
CA ARG A 83 7.83 11.37 -17.43
C ARG A 83 8.83 12.38 -18.01
N GLU A 84 10.03 12.47 -17.47
CA GLU A 84 11.12 13.28 -18.03
C GLU A 84 11.41 12.94 -19.49
N GLU A 85 11.23 11.67 -19.85
CA GLU A 85 11.42 11.17 -21.23
C GLU A 85 10.14 11.17 -22.07
N GLY A 86 9.05 11.75 -21.55
CA GLY A 86 7.75 11.83 -22.24
C GLY A 86 7.01 10.52 -22.38
N LEU A 87 7.42 9.46 -21.65
CA LEU A 87 6.75 8.16 -21.68
C LEU A 87 5.55 8.13 -20.71
N ARG A 88 4.46 7.51 -21.17
CA ARG A 88 3.26 7.35 -20.36
C ARG A 88 3.47 6.26 -19.33
N ILE A 89 3.21 6.60 -18.06
CA ILE A 89 3.37 5.69 -16.94
C ILE A 89 2.27 5.92 -15.91
N PHE A 90 1.73 4.83 -15.36
CA PHE A 90 0.74 4.84 -14.29
C PHE A 90 1.38 4.43 -12.98
N GLY A 91 1.32 5.33 -12.01
CA GLY A 91 1.88 5.20 -10.67
C GLY A 91 2.19 6.58 -10.09
N PRO A 92 2.34 6.70 -8.76
CA PRO A 92 2.73 7.95 -8.12
C PRO A 92 4.20 8.26 -8.36
N THR A 93 4.53 9.56 -8.41
CA THR A 93 5.91 10.05 -8.40
C THR A 93 6.62 9.64 -7.12
N LYS A 94 7.95 9.70 -7.10
CA LYS A 94 8.76 9.46 -5.88
C LYS A 94 8.31 10.33 -4.70
N ALA A 95 7.98 11.59 -4.96
CA ALA A 95 7.50 12.51 -3.94
C ALA A 95 6.14 12.06 -3.38
N ALA A 96 5.22 11.58 -4.21
CA ALA A 96 3.91 11.09 -3.79
C ALA A 96 3.98 9.71 -3.13
N ALA A 97 4.90 8.84 -3.54
CA ALA A 97 5.13 7.53 -2.94
C ALA A 97 5.59 7.60 -1.46
N ARG A 98 5.97 8.78 -0.98
CA ARG A 98 6.30 9.01 0.43
C ARG A 98 5.14 8.72 1.38
N ILE A 99 3.90 8.78 0.93
CA ILE A 99 2.74 8.46 1.78
C ILE A 99 2.79 7.03 2.32
N GLU A 100 3.49 6.12 1.62
CA GLU A 100 3.73 4.75 2.05
C GLU A 100 5.13 4.55 2.63
N SER A 101 6.16 5.10 1.96
CA SER A 101 7.54 4.86 2.34
C SER A 101 7.96 5.60 3.63
N SER A 102 7.17 6.56 4.11
CA SER A 102 7.35 7.24 5.38
C SER A 102 6.03 7.33 6.16
N LYS A 103 5.93 6.55 7.21
CA LYS A 103 4.77 6.55 8.12
C LYS A 103 4.64 7.86 8.88
N GLU A 104 5.78 8.47 9.22
CA GLU A 104 5.80 9.81 9.82
C GLU A 104 5.20 10.85 8.87
N PHE A 105 5.65 10.89 7.60
CA PHE A 105 5.06 11.81 6.61
C PHE A 105 3.55 11.61 6.45
N ALA A 106 3.10 10.37 6.35
CA ALA A 106 1.70 10.05 6.24
C ALA A 106 0.89 10.53 7.45
N LYS A 107 1.39 10.28 8.66
CA LYS A 107 0.75 10.72 9.90
C LYS A 107 0.73 12.25 10.04
N ASP A 108 1.83 12.91 9.74
CA ASP A 108 1.92 14.36 9.76
C ASP A 108 0.95 15.00 8.74
N LEU A 109 0.84 14.41 7.55
CA LEU A 109 -0.16 14.81 6.55
C LEU A 109 -1.57 14.69 7.13
N MET A 110 -1.91 13.54 7.70
CA MET A 110 -3.24 13.33 8.30
C MET A 110 -3.52 14.31 9.42
N GLY A 111 -2.55 14.53 10.32
CA GLY A 111 -2.69 15.48 11.42
C GLY A 111 -2.92 16.92 10.94
N ARG A 112 -2.16 17.39 9.95
CA ARG A 112 -2.26 18.74 9.39
C ARG A 112 -3.59 19.00 8.67
N TYR A 113 -4.10 18.00 7.99
CA TYR A 113 -5.31 18.11 7.19
C TYR A 113 -6.57 17.54 7.87
N GLY A 114 -6.48 17.18 9.15
CA GLY A 114 -7.61 16.69 9.94
C GLY A 114 -8.18 15.36 9.47
N ILE A 115 -7.37 14.51 8.83
CA ILE A 115 -7.79 13.18 8.37
C ILE A 115 -7.81 12.24 9.57
N PRO A 116 -8.94 11.54 9.84
CA PRO A 116 -9.09 10.69 11.03
C PRO A 116 -8.06 9.55 11.05
N THR A 117 -7.23 9.52 12.08
CA THR A 117 -6.24 8.45 12.33
C THR A 117 -5.99 8.29 13.83
N ALA A 118 -5.20 7.27 14.22
CA ALA A 118 -4.76 7.09 15.60
C ALA A 118 -3.87 8.25 16.06
N GLY A 119 -3.94 8.63 17.32
CA GLY A 119 -2.97 9.52 17.94
C GLY A 119 -1.56 8.92 17.80
N TYR A 120 -0.56 9.74 17.48
CA TYR A 120 0.78 9.25 17.21
C TYR A 120 1.86 10.21 17.65
N ARG A 121 3.09 9.70 17.75
CA ARG A 121 4.31 10.49 17.87
C ARG A 121 5.50 9.74 17.27
N ALA A 122 6.38 10.47 16.56
CA ALA A 122 7.58 9.91 15.94
C ALA A 122 8.84 10.18 16.79
N PHE A 123 9.78 9.23 16.80
CA PHE A 123 11.01 9.29 17.56
C PHE A 123 12.19 8.73 16.76
N ASP A 124 13.35 9.35 16.95
CA ASP A 124 14.66 8.90 16.50
C ASP A 124 15.59 8.49 17.66
N ASP A 125 15.11 8.66 18.89
CA ASP A 125 15.83 8.37 20.11
C ASP A 125 15.09 7.33 20.97
N TYR A 126 15.77 6.24 21.29
CA TYR A 126 15.21 5.12 22.05
C TYR A 126 14.69 5.55 23.44
N ARG A 127 15.43 6.42 24.16
CA ARG A 127 15.03 6.82 25.52
C ARG A 127 13.74 7.62 25.49
N LYS A 128 13.64 8.59 24.58
CA LYS A 128 12.44 9.41 24.40
C LYS A 128 11.23 8.55 23.97
N ALA A 129 11.45 7.60 23.06
CA ALA A 129 10.41 6.66 22.65
C ALA A 129 9.94 5.78 23.82
N SER A 130 10.88 5.22 24.60
CA SER A 130 10.56 4.39 25.77
C SER A 130 9.82 5.16 26.86
N GLU A 131 10.25 6.40 27.16
CA GLU A 131 9.55 7.28 28.10
C GLU A 131 8.12 7.58 27.64
N TYR A 132 7.93 7.86 26.35
CA TYR A 132 6.62 8.12 25.79
C TYR A 132 5.70 6.90 25.91
N VAL A 133 6.17 5.70 25.52
CA VAL A 133 5.38 4.47 25.66
C VAL A 133 5.00 4.21 27.11
N ARG A 134 5.92 4.42 28.08
CA ARG A 134 5.64 4.27 29.52
C ARG A 134 4.58 5.23 30.04
N SER A 135 4.41 6.39 29.40
CA SER A 135 3.41 7.40 29.77
C SER A 135 2.02 7.13 29.17
N ARG A 136 1.86 6.06 28.36
CA ARG A 136 0.64 5.76 27.63
C ARG A 136 0.03 4.43 28.08
N PRO A 137 -1.29 4.25 27.92
CA PRO A 137 -1.90 2.94 28.12
C PRO A 137 -1.41 1.95 27.04
N LEU A 138 -1.23 0.69 27.43
CA LEU A 138 -1.03 -0.42 26.51
C LEU A 138 -2.40 -1.05 26.14
N PRO A 139 -2.52 -1.67 24.95
CA PRO A 139 -1.48 -1.85 23.92
C PRO A 139 -1.08 -0.55 23.21
N ALA A 140 0.16 -0.50 22.72
CA ALA A 140 0.64 0.54 21.83
C ALA A 140 1.10 -0.07 20.50
N VAL A 141 0.99 0.66 19.39
CA VAL A 141 1.47 0.20 18.09
C VAL A 141 2.77 0.93 17.76
N LEU A 142 3.84 0.17 17.55
CA LEU A 142 5.14 0.68 17.17
C LEU A 142 5.40 0.32 15.71
N LYS A 143 5.68 1.33 14.89
CA LYS A 143 5.93 1.15 13.45
C LYS A 143 7.28 1.73 13.08
N TYR A 144 8.13 0.92 12.48
CA TYR A 144 9.37 1.42 11.86
C TYR A 144 9.02 2.35 10.69
N ASP A 145 9.64 3.53 10.66
CA ASP A 145 9.44 4.51 9.57
C ASP A 145 10.33 4.15 8.38
N GLY A 146 9.78 3.42 7.44
CA GLY A 146 10.45 2.93 6.25
C GLY A 146 9.82 1.65 5.72
N LEU A 147 10.32 1.21 4.58
CA LEU A 147 9.90 -0.05 3.95
C LEU A 147 10.47 -1.24 4.75
N ALA A 148 9.61 -2.02 5.38
CA ALA A 148 9.98 -3.18 6.19
C ALA A 148 9.24 -4.48 5.78
N ALA A 149 8.61 -4.50 4.59
CA ALA A 149 7.88 -5.64 4.04
C ALA A 149 6.90 -6.28 5.05
N GLY A 150 6.11 -5.45 5.74
CA GLY A 150 5.13 -5.88 6.74
C GLY A 150 5.70 -6.34 8.08
N LYS A 151 7.03 -6.33 8.26
CA LYS A 151 7.71 -6.80 9.49
C LYS A 151 8.06 -5.66 10.46
N GLY A 152 7.86 -4.41 10.06
CA GLY A 152 8.20 -3.23 10.85
C GLY A 152 7.09 -2.76 11.79
N VAL A 153 6.04 -3.56 12.04
CA VAL A 153 4.91 -3.20 12.90
C VAL A 153 4.82 -4.18 14.07
N VAL A 154 4.79 -3.65 15.30
CA VAL A 154 4.66 -4.42 16.53
C VAL A 154 3.52 -3.84 17.36
N ILE A 155 2.56 -4.67 17.74
CA ILE A 155 1.52 -4.33 18.73
C ILE A 155 2.05 -4.79 20.09
N ALA A 156 2.59 -3.86 20.86
CA ALA A 156 3.14 -4.15 22.18
C ALA A 156 2.03 -4.15 23.24
N ARG A 157 1.81 -5.29 23.85
CA ARG A 157 0.83 -5.51 24.92
C ARG A 157 1.44 -5.38 26.31
N THR A 158 2.76 -5.51 26.39
CA THR A 158 3.55 -5.33 27.63
C THR A 158 4.69 -4.37 27.38
N MET A 159 5.28 -3.85 28.46
CA MET A 159 6.44 -2.96 28.36
C MET A 159 7.68 -3.69 27.87
N GLU A 160 7.81 -4.98 28.13
CA GLU A 160 8.89 -5.83 27.66
C GLU A 160 8.84 -5.99 26.15
N GLU A 161 7.65 -6.22 25.59
CA GLU A 161 7.43 -6.27 24.14
C GLU A 161 7.75 -4.91 23.47
N ALA A 162 7.33 -3.81 24.10
CA ALA A 162 7.60 -2.47 23.61
C ALA A 162 9.11 -2.17 23.63
N ASP A 163 9.80 -2.49 24.71
CA ASP A 163 11.24 -2.27 24.84
C ASP A 163 12.03 -3.08 23.80
N ALA A 164 11.69 -4.35 23.60
CA ALA A 164 12.30 -5.21 22.59
C ALA A 164 12.11 -4.63 21.19
N ALA A 165 10.90 -4.21 20.84
CA ALA A 165 10.59 -3.62 19.53
C ALA A 165 11.34 -2.29 19.30
N LEU A 166 11.40 -1.42 20.32
CA LEU A 166 12.15 -0.15 20.24
C LEU A 166 13.66 -0.37 20.07
N ARG A 167 14.23 -1.41 20.71
CA ARG A 167 15.63 -1.79 20.52
C ARG A 167 15.88 -2.25 19.09
N ASP A 168 15.09 -3.19 18.60
CA ASP A 168 15.17 -3.71 17.23
C ASP A 168 15.12 -2.57 16.17
N MET A 169 14.28 -1.55 16.42
CA MET A 169 14.02 -0.46 15.47
C MET A 169 15.00 0.70 15.56
N LEU A 170 15.55 1.01 16.76
CA LEU A 170 16.32 2.23 17.01
C LEU A 170 17.76 2.00 17.47
N LEU A 171 18.12 0.81 17.94
CA LEU A 171 19.46 0.50 18.44
C LEU A 171 20.18 -0.56 17.60
N ASP A 172 19.47 -1.62 17.22
CA ASP A 172 20.09 -2.79 16.59
C ASP A 172 20.09 -2.70 15.07
N ASP A 173 19.60 -1.57 14.52
CA ASP A 173 19.53 -1.28 13.08
C ASP A 173 18.92 -2.43 12.22
N LYS A 174 18.03 -3.24 12.84
CA LYS A 174 17.43 -4.42 12.20
C LYS A 174 16.73 -4.13 10.86
N PHE A 175 16.21 -2.92 10.74
CA PHE A 175 15.57 -2.42 9.52
C PHE A 175 16.39 -1.30 8.85
N GLY A 176 17.60 -1.03 9.33
CA GLY A 176 18.42 0.12 8.98
C GLY A 176 18.22 1.30 9.96
N LYS A 177 19.02 2.35 9.79
CA LYS A 177 18.85 3.59 10.58
C LYS A 177 17.55 4.27 10.18
N GLY A 178 16.66 4.46 11.15
CA GLY A 178 15.34 5.03 10.89
C GLY A 178 14.71 5.63 12.15
N ARG A 179 13.44 5.89 12.05
CA ARG A 179 12.60 6.41 13.14
C ARG A 179 11.54 5.38 13.50
N VAL A 180 10.91 5.55 14.63
CA VAL A 180 9.73 4.79 15.04
C VAL A 180 8.55 5.72 15.22
N VAL A 181 7.41 5.33 14.68
CA VAL A 181 6.12 5.97 14.95
C VAL A 181 5.41 5.14 16.01
N VAL A 182 5.10 5.74 17.14
CA VAL A 182 4.32 5.14 18.23
C VAL A 182 2.89 5.65 18.12
N GLU A 183 1.93 4.73 17.98
CA GLU A 183 0.51 5.02 17.77
C GLU A 183 -0.35 4.47 18.88
N ASP A 184 -1.49 5.11 19.11
CA ASP A 184 -2.55 4.55 19.95
C ASP A 184 -3.13 3.31 19.29
N PHE A 185 -3.37 2.27 20.10
CA PHE A 185 -4.01 1.05 19.62
C PHE A 185 -5.49 1.30 19.37
N LEU A 186 -5.94 1.06 18.15
CA LEU A 186 -7.34 1.13 17.76
C LEU A 186 -7.97 -0.27 17.82
N THR A 187 -9.27 -0.32 18.04
CA THR A 187 -10.10 -1.55 18.06
C THR A 187 -11.27 -1.42 17.12
N GLY A 188 -11.55 -2.48 16.40
CA GLY A 188 -12.66 -2.57 15.45
C GLY A 188 -12.32 -3.47 14.27
N PRO A 189 -13.29 -3.78 13.42
CA PRO A 189 -13.02 -4.50 12.18
C PRO A 189 -12.24 -3.62 11.19
N GLU A 190 -11.17 -4.20 10.64
CA GLU A 190 -10.36 -3.59 9.59
C GLU A 190 -11.00 -3.82 8.21
N PHE A 191 -10.78 -2.89 7.30
CA PHE A 191 -11.17 -3.05 5.90
C PHE A 191 -10.28 -2.23 4.96
N SER A 192 -10.28 -2.62 3.71
CA SER A 192 -9.51 -2.00 2.64
C SER A 192 -10.40 -1.13 1.78
N PHE A 193 -10.00 0.12 1.56
CA PHE A 193 -10.65 1.02 0.64
C PHE A 193 -9.65 1.56 -0.39
N MET A 194 -9.73 1.06 -1.60
CA MET A 194 -8.87 1.52 -2.70
C MET A 194 -9.62 2.52 -3.57
N CYS A 195 -8.88 3.50 -4.10
CA CYS A 195 -9.41 4.49 -5.04
C CYS A 195 -8.42 4.72 -6.18
N PHE A 196 -8.93 4.83 -7.40
CA PHE A 196 -8.15 5.49 -8.45
C PHE A 196 -8.07 6.97 -8.15
N VAL A 197 -6.86 7.54 -8.18
CA VAL A 197 -6.63 8.95 -7.89
C VAL A 197 -5.85 9.59 -9.03
N SER A 198 -6.25 10.80 -9.41
CA SER A 198 -5.50 11.68 -10.30
C SER A 198 -5.64 13.12 -9.79
N GLY A 199 -4.62 13.57 -9.08
CA GLY A 199 -4.65 14.84 -8.36
C GLY A 199 -5.78 14.89 -7.34
N ARG A 200 -6.78 15.74 -7.54
CA ARG A 200 -7.95 15.85 -6.65
C ARG A 200 -9.12 14.92 -7.03
N LYS A 201 -9.04 14.26 -8.18
CA LYS A 201 -10.09 13.33 -8.62
C LYS A 201 -9.88 11.99 -7.94
N VAL A 202 -10.93 11.49 -7.30
CA VAL A 202 -10.93 10.22 -6.58
C VAL A 202 -12.11 9.39 -7.07
N LEU A 203 -11.84 8.20 -7.59
CA LEU A 203 -12.84 7.24 -8.03
C LEU A 203 -12.73 6.00 -7.15
N PRO A 204 -13.73 5.72 -6.29
CA PRO A 204 -13.67 4.59 -5.37
C PRO A 204 -13.78 3.25 -6.11
N MET A 205 -13.09 2.25 -5.59
CA MET A 205 -13.26 0.84 -5.91
C MET A 205 -14.15 0.18 -4.85
N VAL A 206 -14.56 -1.05 -5.08
CA VAL A 206 -15.32 -1.82 -4.08
C VAL A 206 -14.54 -2.00 -2.79
N LEU A 207 -15.23 -1.92 -1.66
CA LEU A 207 -14.64 -2.20 -0.35
C LEU A 207 -14.36 -3.70 -0.21
N ALA A 208 -13.26 -4.02 0.46
CA ALA A 208 -12.89 -5.39 0.70
C ALA A 208 -12.24 -5.57 2.07
N GLN A 209 -12.22 -6.79 2.59
CA GLN A 209 -11.42 -7.17 3.74
C GLN A 209 -10.51 -8.31 3.35
N ASP A 210 -9.23 -8.17 3.68
CA ASP A 210 -8.24 -9.22 3.53
C ASP A 210 -7.93 -9.86 4.88
N HIS A 211 -7.63 -11.17 4.85
CA HIS A 211 -7.19 -11.94 6.00
C HIS A 211 -5.66 -12.06 5.97
N LYS A 212 -4.99 -11.27 6.80
CA LYS A 212 -3.52 -11.17 6.82
C LYS A 212 -2.85 -12.23 7.70
N ARG A 213 -3.55 -12.77 8.70
CA ARG A 213 -2.99 -13.71 9.66
C ARG A 213 -2.94 -15.13 9.10
N ALA A 214 -1.85 -15.83 9.43
CA ALA A 214 -1.57 -17.17 8.87
C ALA A 214 -2.45 -18.28 9.45
N TYR A 215 -3.02 -18.11 10.64
CA TYR A 215 -3.74 -19.16 11.37
C TYR A 215 -5.17 -18.73 11.72
N ASP A 216 -6.04 -19.73 11.93
CA ASP A 216 -7.43 -19.56 12.33
C ASP A 216 -7.59 -18.69 13.58
N GLY A 217 -8.68 -17.91 13.63
CA GLY A 217 -8.98 -17.02 14.73
C GLY A 217 -8.09 -15.77 14.76
N ASP A 218 -7.64 -15.30 13.58
CA ASP A 218 -6.80 -14.12 13.39
C ASP A 218 -5.50 -14.18 14.20
N LYS A 219 -4.81 -15.34 14.12
CA LYS A 219 -3.60 -15.64 14.88
C LYS A 219 -2.39 -15.85 13.96
N GLY A 220 -1.19 -15.82 14.58
CA GLY A 220 0.07 -16.06 13.88
C GLY A 220 0.64 -14.80 13.23
N PRO A 221 1.71 -14.94 12.42
CA PRO A 221 2.34 -13.82 11.73
C PRO A 221 1.47 -13.26 10.61
N ASN A 222 1.68 -12.01 10.26
CA ASN A 222 1.11 -11.42 9.06
C ASN A 222 1.70 -12.09 7.81
N THR A 223 0.86 -12.26 6.80
CA THR A 223 1.21 -12.75 5.47
C THR A 223 0.92 -11.67 4.42
N GLY A 224 1.18 -11.96 3.16
CA GLY A 224 0.76 -11.12 2.03
C GLY A 224 -0.75 -11.17 1.73
N GLY A 225 -1.52 -11.86 2.57
CA GLY A 225 -2.96 -12.09 2.43
C GLY A 225 -3.28 -13.55 2.16
N MET A 226 -4.16 -14.13 2.98
CA MET A 226 -4.64 -15.52 2.86
C MET A 226 -5.92 -15.62 2.02
N GLY A 227 -6.57 -14.50 1.78
CA GLY A 227 -7.78 -14.35 1.01
C GLY A 227 -8.45 -13.01 1.30
N ALA A 228 -9.38 -12.62 0.44
CA ALA A 228 -10.16 -11.42 0.63
C ALA A 228 -11.61 -11.65 0.21
N TYR A 229 -12.51 -10.84 0.73
CA TYR A 229 -13.92 -10.89 0.35
C TYR A 229 -14.54 -9.51 0.21
N SER A 230 -15.58 -9.44 -0.59
CA SER A 230 -16.47 -8.30 -0.84
C SER A 230 -17.85 -8.84 -1.24
N PRO A 231 -18.98 -8.17 -0.91
CA PRO A 231 -19.11 -6.96 -0.12
C PRO A 231 -18.89 -7.21 1.37
N LEU A 232 -18.74 -6.11 2.15
CA LEU A 232 -18.50 -6.17 3.59
C LEU A 232 -19.83 -5.98 4.35
N PRO A 233 -20.35 -7.00 5.05
CA PRO A 233 -21.65 -6.92 5.72
C PRO A 233 -21.69 -5.96 6.92
N PHE A 234 -20.51 -5.60 7.47
CA PHE A 234 -20.39 -4.71 8.62
C PHE A 234 -20.14 -3.23 8.24
N ILE A 235 -19.95 -2.92 6.95
CA ILE A 235 -19.80 -1.55 6.44
C ILE A 235 -21.11 -1.14 5.76
N THR A 236 -21.67 -0.02 6.21
CA THR A 236 -22.88 0.56 5.61
C THR A 236 -22.51 1.51 4.47
N ALA A 237 -23.50 1.90 3.64
CA ALA A 237 -23.30 2.91 2.62
C ALA A 237 -22.89 4.28 3.21
N GLU A 238 -23.33 4.59 4.43
CA GLU A 238 -22.94 5.81 5.15
C GLU A 238 -21.48 5.73 5.61
N ASP A 239 -21.02 4.56 6.05
CA ASP A 239 -19.60 4.33 6.39
C ASP A 239 -18.69 4.51 5.15
N GLU A 240 -19.11 3.95 4.01
CA GLU A 240 -18.38 4.08 2.75
C GLU A 240 -18.32 5.55 2.29
N ALA A 241 -19.47 6.24 2.32
CA ALA A 241 -19.55 7.67 1.99
C ALA A 241 -18.67 8.50 2.94
N TYR A 242 -18.71 8.22 4.24
CA TYR A 242 -17.86 8.89 5.23
C TYR A 242 -16.37 8.68 4.91
N ALA A 243 -15.95 7.45 4.67
CA ALA A 243 -14.56 7.13 4.36
C ALA A 243 -14.10 7.83 3.07
N LEU A 244 -14.96 7.90 2.04
CA LEU A 244 -14.66 8.60 0.80
C LEU A 244 -14.51 10.12 1.02
N GLU A 245 -15.47 10.75 1.71
CA GLU A 245 -15.53 12.21 1.85
C GLU A 245 -14.57 12.76 2.90
N HIS A 246 -14.32 12.02 3.98
CA HIS A 246 -13.50 12.49 5.10
C HIS A 246 -12.09 11.90 5.17
N ILE A 247 -11.79 10.85 4.35
CA ILE A 247 -10.48 10.22 4.35
C ILE A 247 -9.87 10.26 2.94
N MET A 248 -10.46 9.56 1.95
CA MET A 248 -9.81 9.38 0.66
C MET A 248 -9.68 10.67 -0.15
N LYS A 249 -10.76 11.45 -0.27
CA LYS A 249 -10.72 12.75 -0.97
C LYS A 249 -9.85 13.79 -0.25
N PRO A 250 -9.93 13.96 1.08
CA PRO A 250 -9.02 14.85 1.80
C PRO A 250 -7.55 14.44 1.67
N THR A 251 -7.23 13.13 1.69
CA THR A 251 -5.86 12.65 1.48
C THR A 251 -5.34 13.05 0.09
N ALA A 252 -6.12 12.82 -0.97
CA ALA A 252 -5.74 13.22 -2.32
C ALA A 252 -5.57 14.76 -2.43
N ALA A 253 -6.47 15.53 -1.82
CA ALA A 253 -6.39 16.99 -1.79
C ALA A 253 -5.17 17.50 -1.01
N ALA A 254 -4.84 16.87 0.13
CA ALA A 254 -3.67 17.16 0.93
C ALA A 254 -2.37 16.92 0.16
N MET A 255 -2.26 15.82 -0.57
CA MET A 255 -1.11 15.53 -1.43
C MET A 255 -0.90 16.61 -2.49
N VAL A 256 -1.98 17.13 -3.09
CA VAL A 256 -1.90 18.25 -4.03
C VAL A 256 -1.42 19.51 -3.32
N ALA A 257 -1.93 19.80 -2.13
CA ALA A 257 -1.54 20.99 -1.35
C ALA A 257 -0.07 20.96 -0.91
N GLU A 258 0.48 19.76 -0.66
CA GLU A 258 1.90 19.54 -0.35
C GLU A 258 2.81 19.55 -1.61
N GLY A 259 2.26 19.81 -2.78
CA GLY A 259 3.03 19.85 -4.04
C GLY A 259 3.47 18.49 -4.57
N CYS A 260 2.91 17.40 -4.05
CA CYS A 260 3.16 16.03 -4.51
C CYS A 260 1.84 15.32 -4.89
N PRO A 261 1.15 15.76 -5.95
CA PRO A 261 -0.12 15.20 -6.36
C PRO A 261 -0.01 13.69 -6.60
N PHE A 262 -0.97 12.94 -6.05
CA PHE A 262 -1.00 11.50 -6.20
C PHE A 262 -1.69 11.12 -7.51
N GLU A 263 -1.08 10.20 -8.25
CA GLU A 263 -1.65 9.59 -9.45
C GLU A 263 -1.42 8.07 -9.39
N GLY A 264 -2.48 7.30 -9.35
CA GLY A 264 -2.38 5.85 -9.18
C GLY A 264 -3.53 5.28 -8.39
N VAL A 265 -3.30 4.16 -7.73
CA VAL A 265 -4.24 3.56 -6.78
C VAL A 265 -3.81 3.92 -5.36
N LEU A 266 -4.62 4.73 -4.69
CA LEU A 266 -4.45 5.04 -3.28
C LEU A 266 -5.18 3.98 -2.45
N TYR A 267 -4.45 3.31 -1.57
CA TYR A 267 -4.99 2.33 -0.63
C TYR A 267 -5.17 2.98 0.74
N GLY A 268 -6.35 2.83 1.32
CA GLY A 268 -6.64 3.13 2.71
C GLY A 268 -6.88 1.85 3.49
N GLY A 269 -5.95 1.49 4.37
CA GLY A 269 -6.20 0.54 5.45
C GLY A 269 -7.01 1.25 6.53
N LEU A 270 -8.28 0.88 6.67
CA LEU A 270 -9.24 1.57 7.53
C LEU A 270 -9.74 0.65 8.62
N MET A 271 -10.12 1.23 9.75
CA MET A 271 -10.76 0.52 10.86
C MET A 271 -12.05 1.23 11.25
N LYS A 272 -13.15 0.48 11.37
CA LYS A 272 -14.40 0.98 11.92
C LYS A 272 -14.36 0.87 13.43
N THR A 273 -14.03 1.98 14.09
CA THR A 273 -13.96 2.07 15.56
C THR A 273 -15.29 2.57 16.15
N GLU A 274 -15.46 2.48 17.48
CA GLU A 274 -16.58 3.11 18.18
C GLU A 274 -16.65 4.64 18.00
N GLN A 275 -15.51 5.26 17.67
CA GLN A 275 -15.40 6.71 17.43
C GLN A 275 -15.48 7.09 15.94
N GLY A 276 -15.90 6.17 15.07
CA GLY A 276 -15.94 6.33 13.63
C GLY A 276 -14.79 5.67 12.89
N ILE A 277 -14.73 5.90 11.59
CA ILE A 277 -13.71 5.28 10.73
C ILE A 277 -12.40 6.05 10.84
N LYS A 278 -11.30 5.32 11.03
CA LYS A 278 -9.95 5.88 11.13
C LYS A 278 -8.98 5.14 10.22
N VAL A 279 -7.99 5.87 9.72
CA VAL A 279 -6.87 5.29 8.96
C VAL A 279 -5.92 4.60 9.93
N ILE A 280 -5.64 3.32 9.67
CA ILE A 280 -4.63 2.54 10.39
C ILE A 280 -3.33 2.43 9.59
N ASP A 281 -3.44 2.35 8.27
CA ASP A 281 -2.28 2.31 7.38
C ASP A 281 -2.63 2.95 6.02
N PRO A 282 -2.03 4.09 5.66
CA PRO A 282 -2.11 4.61 4.31
C PRO A 282 -0.98 3.95 3.53
N GLU A 283 -1.33 3.10 2.61
CA GLU A 283 -0.37 2.46 1.73
C GLU A 283 -0.69 2.78 0.27
N PHE A 284 0.31 2.67 -0.56
CA PHE A 284 0.16 2.54 -1.98
C PHE A 284 0.29 1.05 -2.31
N ALA A 285 -0.82 0.38 -2.58
CA ALA A 285 -0.72 -1.00 -3.02
C ALA A 285 -2.00 -1.53 -3.68
N PHE A 286 -1.84 -2.19 -4.80
CA PHE A 286 -2.75 -3.25 -5.17
C PHE A 286 -2.47 -4.46 -4.26
N TYR A 287 -3.26 -4.66 -3.21
CA TYR A 287 -3.13 -5.89 -2.41
C TYR A 287 -3.52 -7.10 -3.24
N LEU A 288 -2.67 -8.12 -3.23
CA LEU A 288 -2.85 -9.36 -4.00
C LEU A 288 -4.22 -10.02 -3.77
N SER A 289 -4.64 -10.09 -2.52
CA SER A 289 -5.91 -10.69 -2.14
C SER A 289 -7.13 -9.94 -2.66
N LEU A 290 -7.02 -8.62 -2.91
CA LEU A 290 -8.13 -7.79 -3.37
C LEU A 290 -8.34 -7.83 -4.89
N ILE A 291 -7.34 -8.26 -5.65
CA ILE A 291 -7.44 -8.37 -7.11
C ILE A 291 -8.36 -9.54 -7.52
N HIS A 292 -8.44 -10.58 -6.69
CA HIS A 292 -9.36 -11.71 -6.92
C HIS A 292 -10.84 -11.37 -6.73
N ILE A 293 -11.18 -10.20 -6.16
CA ILE A 293 -12.56 -9.74 -5.97
C ILE A 293 -13.18 -9.19 -7.27
N SER A 294 -12.37 -8.83 -8.25
CA SER A 294 -12.87 -8.27 -9.53
C SER A 294 -13.59 -9.28 -10.43
N GLU A 295 -13.57 -10.58 -10.07
CA GLU A 295 -14.42 -11.61 -10.70
C GLU A 295 -15.10 -12.47 -9.63
N PRO A 296 -16.45 -12.61 -9.66
CA PRO A 296 -17.11 -13.63 -8.87
C PRO A 296 -16.63 -14.99 -9.40
N THR A 297 -15.78 -15.67 -8.64
CA THR A 297 -15.50 -17.09 -8.89
C THR A 297 -16.83 -17.81 -8.86
N ARG A 298 -17.30 -18.33 -10.00
CA ARG A 298 -18.36 -19.34 -10.01
C ARG A 298 -17.86 -20.48 -9.13
N PRO A 299 -18.62 -20.95 -8.13
CA PRO A 299 -18.26 -22.16 -7.42
C PRO A 299 -18.19 -23.28 -8.46
N GLU A 300 -17.02 -23.80 -8.75
CA GLU A 300 -16.88 -25.08 -9.42
C GLU A 300 -17.48 -26.12 -8.48
N PRO A 301 -18.43 -26.97 -8.95
CA PRO A 301 -18.93 -28.03 -8.12
C PRO A 301 -17.78 -28.98 -7.78
N ILE A 302 -17.52 -29.15 -6.49
CA ILE A 302 -16.60 -30.18 -6.00
C ILE A 302 -17.20 -31.52 -6.36
N SER A 303 -16.59 -32.20 -7.34
CA SER A 303 -16.90 -33.58 -7.71
C SER A 303 -16.17 -34.57 -6.82
#